data_c0b2a936984ea0b86ed9e8f3db6dc079
#
_entry.id   c0b2a936984ea0b86ed9e8f3db6dc079
#
_cell.length_a   1.000
_cell.length_b   1.000
_cell.length_c   1.000
_cell.angle_alpha   90.00
_cell.angle_beta   90.00
_cell.angle_gamma   90.00
#
_symmetry.space_group_name_H-M   'P 1'
#
loop_
_entity.id
_entity.type
_entity.pdbx_description
1 polymer ?
#
loop_
_entity_poly.entity_id
_entity_poly.type
_entity_poly.pdbx_seq_one_letter_code
_entity_poly.pdbx_strand_id
1 'polypeptide(L)'
;AHKGRFWYRVLFHGKAAHASEPEMGTDAILCMGMTLQYAKEAVEKLKVDSFLGDSKICFGQCKGGIHPYQVPAEAECSVDMRLVPPYTVEDGREILLKAGEKVKEKYSGLRLEVEIKGNRPAIPHYLDNALLPFLKNAIEQSGYKAEVLPFPGYTDTAVAAGILGNKNTLSYGPGSLKVAHQRDEFLEIDDLERCTKIYRKLLDSFVLS
;
A
#
# COMPACT_ATOMS: atom_id res chain seq x y z
N ALA A 1 4.53 -0.33 -13.01
CA ALA A 1 4.28 -1.24 -11.89
C ALA A 1 4.34 -0.49 -10.57
N HIS A 2 3.48 -0.81 -9.62
CA HIS A 2 3.51 -0.28 -8.25
C HIS A 2 2.84 -1.24 -7.28
N LYS A 3 3.16 -1.11 -5.99
CA LYS A 3 2.52 -1.87 -4.92
C LYS A 3 1.07 -1.47 -4.76
N GLY A 4 0.23 -2.38 -4.29
CA GLY A 4 -1.11 -2.06 -3.83
C GLY A 4 -1.08 -1.10 -2.63
N ARG A 5 -2.16 -0.34 -2.46
CA ARG A 5 -2.38 0.49 -1.28
C ARG A 5 -3.69 0.05 -0.64
N PHE A 6 -3.56 -0.66 0.46
CA PHE A 6 -4.70 -1.25 1.17
C PHE A 6 -4.79 -0.67 2.58
N TRP A 7 -5.91 -0.07 2.90
CA TRP A 7 -6.15 0.53 4.19
C TRP A 7 -7.18 -0.25 4.97
N TYR A 8 -6.86 -0.50 6.24
CA TYR A 8 -7.73 -1.21 7.16
C TYR A 8 -7.92 -0.40 8.44
N ARG A 9 -9.09 -0.55 9.03
CA ARG A 9 -9.37 -0.20 10.42
C ARG A 9 -9.55 -1.49 11.18
N VAL A 10 -8.76 -1.68 12.22
CA VAL A 10 -8.79 -2.89 13.05
C VAL A 10 -9.32 -2.51 14.41
N LEU A 11 -10.41 -3.15 14.83
CA LEU A 11 -11.10 -2.92 16.09
C LEU A 11 -10.84 -4.10 17.02
N PHE A 12 -10.47 -3.80 18.25
CA PHE A 12 -10.14 -4.76 19.28
C PHE A 12 -11.11 -4.58 20.45
N HIS A 13 -11.89 -5.61 20.74
CA HIS A 13 -12.84 -5.64 21.84
C HIS A 13 -12.37 -6.67 22.85
N GLY A 14 -12.09 -6.21 24.06
CA GLY A 14 -11.71 -7.00 25.20
C GLY A 14 -12.78 -6.94 26.30
N LYS A 15 -12.32 -6.94 27.54
CA LYS A 15 -13.17 -6.87 28.73
C LYS A 15 -12.52 -5.95 29.78
N ALA A 16 -13.26 -4.96 30.26
CA ALA A 16 -12.82 -4.09 31.34
C ALA A 16 -12.69 -4.84 32.66
N ALA A 17 -11.69 -4.45 33.46
CA ALA A 17 -11.52 -4.87 34.83
C ALA A 17 -10.80 -3.77 35.62
N HIS A 18 -10.72 -3.87 36.92
CA HIS A 18 -9.91 -2.96 37.73
C HIS A 18 -8.43 -3.24 37.50
N ALA A 19 -7.59 -2.20 37.43
CA ALA A 19 -6.16 -2.35 37.10
C ALA A 19 -5.36 -3.15 38.18
N SER A 20 -5.88 -3.33 39.39
CA SER A 20 -5.28 -4.20 40.41
C SER A 20 -5.52 -5.70 40.18
N GLU A 21 -6.49 -6.06 39.33
CA GLU A 21 -6.90 -7.43 39.01
C GLU A 21 -7.01 -7.58 37.47
N PRO A 22 -5.94 -7.34 36.71
CA PRO A 22 -5.99 -7.29 35.24
C PRO A 22 -6.35 -8.62 34.59
N GLU A 23 -6.11 -9.73 35.29
CA GLU A 23 -6.47 -11.10 34.87
C GLU A 23 -7.98 -11.34 34.80
N MET A 24 -8.80 -10.52 35.47
CA MET A 24 -10.27 -10.57 35.36
C MET A 24 -10.81 -9.90 34.09
N GLY A 25 -9.96 -9.19 33.37
CA GLY A 25 -10.25 -8.50 32.10
C GLY A 25 -9.60 -9.15 30.89
N THR A 26 -9.75 -8.47 29.75
CA THR A 26 -9.00 -8.74 28.53
C THR A 26 -8.54 -7.40 27.98
N ASP A 27 -7.23 -7.14 28.07
CA ASP A 27 -6.64 -5.85 27.71
C ASP A 27 -6.58 -5.71 26.18
N ALA A 28 -7.45 -4.85 25.63
CA ALA A 28 -7.54 -4.60 24.18
C ALA A 28 -6.28 -3.91 23.62
N ILE A 29 -5.59 -3.06 24.41
CA ILE A 29 -4.34 -2.40 23.96
C ILE A 29 -3.20 -3.41 23.88
N LEU A 30 -3.06 -4.28 24.87
CA LEU A 30 -2.06 -5.34 24.86
C LEU A 30 -2.30 -6.30 23.67
N CYS A 31 -3.55 -6.73 23.49
CA CYS A 31 -3.95 -7.60 22.39
C CYS A 31 -3.70 -6.94 21.03
N MET A 32 -3.99 -5.63 20.89
CA MET A 32 -3.65 -4.84 19.71
C MET A 32 -2.15 -4.89 19.42
N GLY A 33 -1.30 -4.56 20.38
CA GLY A 33 0.15 -4.55 20.22
C GLY A 33 0.70 -5.90 19.72
N MET A 34 0.24 -7.01 20.32
CA MET A 34 0.61 -8.37 19.92
C MET A 34 0.12 -8.72 18.50
N THR A 35 -1.12 -8.35 18.16
CA THR A 35 -1.69 -8.59 16.82
C THR A 35 -0.91 -7.83 15.75
N LEU A 36 -0.59 -6.57 16.00
CA LEU A 36 0.19 -5.74 15.06
C LEU A 36 1.60 -6.30 14.84
N GLN A 37 2.25 -6.81 15.90
CA GLN A 37 3.54 -7.48 15.79
C GLN A 37 3.46 -8.74 14.92
N TYR A 38 2.48 -9.62 15.16
CA TYR A 38 2.30 -10.82 14.35
C TYR A 38 1.93 -10.51 12.89
N ALA A 39 1.11 -9.49 12.66
CA ALA A 39 0.78 -9.04 11.31
C ALA A 39 2.03 -8.51 10.57
N LYS A 40 2.90 -7.75 11.26
CA LYS A 40 4.17 -7.28 10.70
C LYS A 40 5.08 -8.45 10.31
N GLU A 41 5.27 -9.40 11.20
CA GLU A 41 6.07 -10.61 10.93
C GLU A 41 5.52 -11.43 9.76
N ALA A 42 4.18 -11.49 9.61
CA ALA A 42 3.54 -12.20 8.51
C ALA A 42 3.77 -11.49 7.17
N VAL A 43 3.67 -10.16 7.14
CA VAL A 43 3.93 -9.36 5.92
C VAL A 43 5.41 -9.45 5.50
N GLU A 44 6.34 -9.47 6.45
CA GLU A 44 7.79 -9.61 6.19
C GLU A 44 8.16 -10.98 5.59
N LYS A 45 7.32 -12.00 5.79
CA LYS A 45 7.49 -13.36 5.23
C LYS A 45 6.81 -13.56 3.87
N LEU A 46 6.09 -12.57 3.37
CA LEU A 46 5.47 -12.66 2.05
C LEU A 46 6.53 -12.78 0.95
N LYS A 47 6.14 -13.42 -0.17
CA LYS A 47 7.02 -13.56 -1.32
C LYS A 47 7.42 -12.18 -1.84
N VAL A 48 8.71 -11.99 -2.05
CA VAL A 48 9.31 -10.79 -2.63
C VAL A 48 9.03 -10.75 -4.13
N ASP A 49 8.58 -9.61 -4.64
CA ASP A 49 8.47 -9.38 -6.08
C ASP A 49 9.83 -8.93 -6.63
N SER A 50 10.26 -9.53 -7.75
CA SER A 50 11.58 -9.27 -8.34
C SER A 50 11.79 -7.83 -8.82
N PHE A 51 10.71 -7.12 -9.14
CA PHE A 51 10.74 -5.74 -9.63
C PHE A 51 10.34 -4.72 -8.56
N LEU A 52 9.30 -5.04 -7.75
CA LEU A 52 8.75 -4.16 -6.73
C LEU A 52 9.37 -4.33 -5.35
N GLY A 53 10.12 -5.43 -5.14
CA GLY A 53 10.72 -5.75 -3.83
C GLY A 53 9.71 -6.26 -2.80
N ASP A 54 9.92 -5.95 -1.52
CA ASP A 54 9.12 -6.47 -0.40
C ASP A 54 7.78 -5.77 -0.24
N SER A 55 6.78 -6.50 0.26
CA SER A 55 5.58 -5.91 0.84
C SER A 55 5.90 -5.12 2.12
N LYS A 56 5.09 -4.12 2.45
CA LYS A 56 5.29 -3.28 3.63
C LYS A 56 3.98 -3.10 4.39
N ILE A 57 4.09 -2.90 5.70
CA ILE A 57 2.97 -2.56 6.58
C ILE A 57 3.36 -1.38 7.48
N CYS A 58 2.42 -0.47 7.70
CA CYS A 58 2.57 0.68 8.58
C CYS A 58 1.31 0.81 9.47
N PHE A 59 1.52 1.12 10.73
CA PHE A 59 0.48 1.38 11.71
C PHE A 59 0.38 2.90 11.91
N GLY A 60 -0.56 3.52 11.19
CA GLY A 60 -0.64 4.98 11.08
C GLY A 60 -1.21 5.66 12.30
N GLN A 61 -2.22 5.04 12.91
CA GLN A 61 -2.88 5.55 14.13
C GLN A 61 -3.28 4.40 15.03
N CYS A 62 -3.05 4.56 16.34
CA CYS A 62 -3.55 3.66 17.37
C CYS A 62 -4.19 4.48 18.49
N LYS A 63 -5.31 4.01 19.00
CA LYS A 63 -5.98 4.58 20.18
C LYS A 63 -6.66 3.49 20.97
N GLY A 64 -6.83 3.70 22.28
CA GLY A 64 -7.50 2.76 23.15
C GLY A 64 -7.46 3.19 24.61
N GLY A 65 -8.30 2.54 25.42
CA GLY A 65 -8.42 2.82 26.85
C GLY A 65 -9.12 4.16 27.16
N ILE A 66 -9.47 4.33 28.42
CA ILE A 66 -10.16 5.52 28.94
C ILE A 66 -9.41 6.07 30.16
N HIS A 67 -9.03 5.21 31.09
CA HIS A 67 -8.41 5.57 32.36
C HIS A 67 -7.25 4.61 32.71
N PRO A 68 -6.17 5.11 33.38
CA PRO A 68 -5.02 4.27 33.73
C PRO A 68 -5.30 3.23 34.81
N TYR A 69 -6.40 3.36 35.54
CA TYR A 69 -6.84 2.41 36.61
C TYR A 69 -7.82 1.35 36.13
N GLN A 70 -8.03 1.25 34.81
CA GLN A 70 -8.95 0.30 34.17
C GLN A 70 -8.28 -0.47 33.07
N VAL A 71 -8.47 -1.81 33.03
CA VAL A 71 -8.10 -2.63 31.86
C VAL A 71 -8.87 -2.14 30.62
N PRO A 72 -8.19 -1.77 29.50
CA PRO A 72 -8.86 -1.27 28.30
C PRO A 72 -9.76 -2.33 27.67
N ALA A 73 -11.06 -2.04 27.52
CA ALA A 73 -11.98 -2.91 26.79
C ALA A 73 -11.99 -2.65 25.28
N GLU A 74 -11.51 -1.49 24.85
CA GLU A 74 -11.57 -1.07 23.44
C GLU A 74 -10.22 -0.51 23.02
N ALA A 75 -9.79 -0.91 21.79
CA ALA A 75 -8.68 -0.30 21.08
C ALA A 75 -8.92 -0.37 19.58
N GLU A 76 -8.31 0.54 18.83
CA GLU A 76 -8.33 0.49 17.38
C GLU A 76 -7.00 0.92 16.75
N CYS A 77 -6.73 0.42 15.56
CA CYS A 77 -5.57 0.80 14.77
C CYS A 77 -5.95 1.00 13.30
N SER A 78 -5.40 2.05 12.68
CA SER A 78 -5.42 2.24 11.23
C SER A 78 -4.14 1.67 10.62
N VAL A 79 -4.30 0.78 9.65
CA VAL A 79 -3.21 0.03 9.03
C VAL A 79 -3.13 0.38 7.54
N ASP A 80 -1.93 0.72 7.05
CA ASP A 80 -1.60 0.85 5.62
C ASP A 80 -0.71 -0.34 5.22
N MET A 81 -1.20 -1.18 4.31
CA MET A 81 -0.40 -2.23 3.70
C MET A 81 -0.06 -1.88 2.25
N ARG A 82 1.22 -2.04 1.89
CA ARG A 82 1.74 -1.91 0.54
C ARG A 82 2.17 -3.27 0.05
N LEU A 83 1.21 -4.03 -0.48
CA LEU A 83 1.45 -5.39 -0.91
C LEU A 83 1.85 -5.45 -2.38
N VAL A 84 2.80 -6.35 -2.70
CA VAL A 84 3.21 -6.63 -4.08
C VAL A 84 2.26 -7.66 -4.70
N PRO A 85 2.17 -7.76 -6.05
CA PRO A 85 1.43 -8.84 -6.68
C PRO A 85 1.99 -10.22 -6.26
N PRO A 86 1.16 -11.26 -6.15
CA PRO A 86 -0.27 -11.30 -6.47
C PRO A 86 -1.20 -10.93 -5.31
N TYR A 87 -0.68 -10.43 -4.20
CA TYR A 87 -1.46 -10.19 -2.98
C TYR A 87 -2.51 -9.09 -3.17
N THR A 88 -3.69 -9.37 -2.64
CA THR A 88 -4.90 -8.57 -2.74
C THR A 88 -5.25 -7.88 -1.40
N VAL A 89 -6.31 -7.09 -1.41
CA VAL A 89 -6.86 -6.50 -0.18
C VAL A 89 -7.39 -7.58 0.78
N GLU A 90 -7.92 -8.68 0.27
CA GLU A 90 -8.42 -9.78 1.11
C GLU A 90 -7.27 -10.55 1.76
N ASP A 91 -6.14 -10.76 1.05
CA ASP A 91 -4.94 -11.36 1.66
C ASP A 91 -4.43 -10.52 2.84
N GLY A 92 -4.39 -9.19 2.69
CA GLY A 92 -4.03 -8.30 3.79
C GLY A 92 -5.00 -8.34 4.96
N ARG A 93 -6.32 -8.44 4.68
CA ARG A 93 -7.36 -8.64 5.70
C ARG A 93 -7.16 -9.96 6.43
N GLU A 94 -6.90 -11.03 5.70
CA GLU A 94 -6.68 -12.37 6.27
C GLU A 94 -5.44 -12.42 7.16
N ILE A 95 -4.36 -11.75 6.79
CA ILE A 95 -3.16 -11.60 7.63
C ILE A 95 -3.52 -10.98 8.99
N LEU A 96 -4.30 -9.90 9.01
CA LEU A 96 -4.73 -9.25 10.25
C LEU A 96 -5.63 -10.16 11.10
N LEU A 97 -6.56 -10.88 10.48
CA LEU A 97 -7.44 -11.81 11.18
C LEU A 97 -6.65 -12.97 11.77
N LYS A 98 -5.76 -13.62 11.02
CA LYS A 98 -4.89 -14.72 11.50
C LYS A 98 -3.98 -14.26 12.64
N ALA A 99 -3.44 -13.04 12.56
CA ALA A 99 -2.66 -12.46 13.64
C ALA A 99 -3.49 -12.30 14.92
N GLY A 100 -4.75 -11.84 14.79
CA GLY A 100 -5.69 -11.73 15.92
C GLY A 100 -6.08 -13.08 16.51
N GLU A 101 -6.37 -14.09 15.68
CA GLU A 101 -6.68 -15.45 16.17
C GLU A 101 -5.52 -16.04 16.99
N LYS A 102 -4.27 -15.81 16.56
CA LYS A 102 -3.09 -16.22 17.33
C LYS A 102 -3.01 -15.55 18.70
N VAL A 103 -3.42 -14.30 18.83
CA VAL A 103 -3.51 -13.62 20.14
C VAL A 103 -4.66 -14.20 20.97
N LYS A 104 -5.78 -14.53 20.34
CA LYS A 104 -6.96 -15.09 20.98
C LYS A 104 -6.72 -16.46 21.60
N GLU A 105 -5.75 -17.25 21.13
CA GLU A 105 -5.30 -18.48 21.76
C GLU A 105 -4.88 -18.24 23.23
N LYS A 106 -4.28 -17.09 23.51
CA LYS A 106 -3.84 -16.67 24.85
C LYS A 106 -4.89 -15.82 25.59
N TYR A 107 -5.63 -15.00 24.84
CA TYR A 107 -6.62 -14.05 25.37
C TYR A 107 -7.98 -14.33 24.75
N SER A 108 -8.63 -15.41 25.22
CA SER A 108 -9.89 -15.94 24.65
C SER A 108 -11.07 -14.95 24.66
N GLY A 109 -11.01 -13.91 25.51
CA GLY A 109 -12.00 -12.84 25.56
C GLY A 109 -11.84 -11.78 24.46
N LEU A 110 -10.78 -11.85 23.63
CA LEU A 110 -10.58 -10.94 22.52
C LEU A 110 -11.57 -11.21 21.38
N ARG A 111 -12.22 -10.15 20.90
CA ARG A 111 -12.93 -10.12 19.61
C ARG A 111 -12.26 -9.09 18.70
N LEU A 112 -11.99 -9.49 17.47
CA LEU A 112 -11.34 -8.67 16.46
C LEU A 112 -12.29 -8.42 15.29
N GLU A 113 -12.33 -7.18 14.81
CA GLU A 113 -13.00 -6.80 13.56
C GLU A 113 -12.01 -6.10 12.63
N VAL A 114 -12.04 -6.43 11.35
CA VAL A 114 -11.17 -5.82 10.33
C VAL A 114 -12.05 -5.25 9.22
N GLU A 115 -12.06 -3.93 9.13
CA GLU A 115 -12.79 -3.18 8.11
C GLU A 115 -11.83 -2.73 7.00
N ILE A 116 -12.18 -2.97 5.74
CA ILE A 116 -11.45 -2.42 4.59
C ILE A 116 -11.88 -0.97 4.38
N LYS A 117 -10.94 -0.03 4.45
CA LYS A 117 -11.16 1.41 4.24
C LYS A 117 -10.62 1.92 2.90
N GLY A 118 -9.77 1.16 2.26
CA GLY A 118 -9.22 1.52 0.95
C GLY A 118 -8.68 0.33 0.21
N ASN A 119 -9.03 0.24 -1.08
CA ASN A 119 -8.58 -0.80 -1.99
C ASN A 119 -8.06 -0.14 -3.28
N ARG A 120 -6.74 -0.15 -3.44
CA ARG A 120 -6.06 0.20 -4.70
C ARG A 120 -5.14 -0.96 -5.05
N PRO A 121 -5.49 -1.76 -6.08
CA PRO A 121 -4.74 -2.97 -6.44
C PRO A 121 -3.28 -2.69 -6.78
N ALA A 122 -2.43 -3.68 -6.55
CA ALA A 122 -1.06 -3.67 -7.05
C ALA A 122 -1.08 -3.82 -8.58
N ILE A 123 -0.15 -3.13 -9.26
CA ILE A 123 0.02 -3.23 -10.71
C ILE A 123 1.32 -3.97 -10.99
N PRO A 124 1.23 -5.19 -11.57
CA PRO A 124 2.40 -5.96 -11.96
C PRO A 124 3.26 -5.26 -13.01
N HIS A 125 4.49 -5.70 -13.15
CA HIS A 125 5.32 -5.31 -14.28
C HIS A 125 4.87 -6.07 -15.53
N TYR A 126 3.96 -5.48 -16.31
CA TYR A 126 3.49 -6.06 -17.57
C TYR A 126 4.56 -5.96 -18.65
N LEU A 127 5.23 -7.08 -18.94
CA LEU A 127 6.25 -7.15 -20.00
C LEU A 127 5.64 -7.05 -21.41
N ASP A 128 4.36 -7.40 -21.56
CA ASP A 128 3.58 -7.39 -22.80
C ASP A 128 2.72 -6.13 -22.95
N ASN A 129 3.04 -5.05 -22.24
CA ASN A 129 2.37 -3.75 -22.39
C ASN A 129 2.63 -3.17 -23.79
N ALA A 130 1.55 -3.04 -24.58
CA ALA A 130 1.64 -2.60 -25.98
C ALA A 130 2.10 -1.14 -26.15
N LEU A 131 1.91 -0.25 -25.16
CA LEU A 131 2.37 1.15 -25.22
C LEU A 131 3.85 1.29 -24.89
N LEU A 132 4.43 0.35 -24.16
CA LEU A 132 5.81 0.48 -23.66
C LEU A 132 6.86 0.60 -24.76
N PRO A 133 6.82 -0.21 -25.85
CA PRO A 133 7.77 -0.06 -26.96
C PRO A 133 7.70 1.31 -27.63
N PHE A 134 6.50 1.84 -27.84
CA PHE A 134 6.31 3.16 -28.47
C PHE A 134 6.86 4.27 -27.59
N LEU A 135 6.58 4.26 -26.29
CA LEU A 135 7.10 5.26 -25.36
C LEU A 135 8.61 5.20 -25.25
N LYS A 136 9.20 4.00 -25.15
CA LYS A 136 10.66 3.82 -25.15
C LYS A 136 11.29 4.41 -26.41
N ASN A 137 10.77 4.08 -27.58
CA ASN A 137 11.27 4.60 -28.85
C ASN A 137 11.17 6.14 -28.92
N ALA A 138 10.05 6.73 -28.46
CA ALA A 138 9.90 8.19 -28.43
C ALA A 138 10.91 8.87 -27.49
N ILE A 139 11.23 8.26 -26.35
CA ILE A 139 12.26 8.73 -25.41
C ILE A 139 13.65 8.67 -26.07
N GLU A 140 14.01 7.53 -26.64
CA GLU A 140 15.33 7.29 -27.27
C GLU A 140 15.55 8.20 -28.50
N GLN A 141 14.54 8.34 -29.34
CA GLN A 141 14.58 9.28 -30.46
C GLN A 141 14.65 10.76 -30.04
N SER A 142 14.32 11.06 -28.81
CA SER A 142 14.46 12.40 -28.22
C SER A 142 15.84 12.65 -27.62
N GLY A 143 16.73 11.63 -27.63
CA GLY A 143 18.10 11.70 -27.13
C GLY A 143 18.26 11.32 -25.65
N TYR A 144 17.25 10.66 -25.09
CA TYR A 144 17.27 10.24 -23.68
C TYR A 144 17.28 8.72 -23.54
N LYS A 145 17.78 8.23 -22.42
CA LYS A 145 17.73 6.80 -22.07
C LYS A 145 16.36 6.44 -21.52
N ALA A 146 15.74 5.41 -22.10
CA ALA A 146 14.48 4.88 -21.61
C ALA A 146 14.71 3.82 -20.52
N GLU A 147 14.22 4.06 -19.32
CA GLU A 147 14.27 3.12 -18.20
C GLU A 147 12.88 2.84 -17.65
N VAL A 148 12.64 1.59 -17.27
CA VAL A 148 11.40 1.18 -16.57
C VAL A 148 11.72 0.96 -15.11
N LEU A 149 11.12 1.76 -14.26
CA LEU A 149 11.38 1.75 -12.82
C LEU A 149 10.11 1.40 -12.04
N PRO A 150 10.25 0.78 -10.85
CA PRO A 150 9.14 0.63 -9.93
C PRO A 150 8.68 2.00 -9.43
N PHE A 151 7.37 2.24 -9.41
CA PHE A 151 6.84 3.47 -8.86
C PHE A 151 6.62 3.29 -7.33
N PRO A 152 7.19 4.15 -6.47
CA PRO A 152 7.14 3.96 -5.02
C PRO A 152 5.75 4.25 -4.41
N GLY A 153 4.94 5.09 -5.07
CA GLY A 153 3.58 5.41 -4.68
C GLY A 153 2.53 4.55 -5.38
N TYR A 154 1.39 5.15 -5.70
CA TYR A 154 0.42 4.62 -6.66
C TYR A 154 -0.03 5.75 -7.60
N THR A 155 -0.54 5.38 -8.76
CA THR A 155 -1.05 6.32 -9.78
C THR A 155 -2.43 5.87 -10.24
N ASP A 156 -3.09 6.67 -11.09
CA ASP A 156 -4.38 6.31 -11.67
C ASP A 156 -4.32 5.07 -12.58
N THR A 157 -3.13 4.54 -12.89
CA THR A 157 -2.97 3.21 -13.47
C THR A 157 -3.57 2.13 -12.57
N ALA A 158 -3.66 2.35 -11.23
CA ALA A 158 -4.37 1.45 -10.32
C ALA A 158 -5.85 1.30 -10.68
N VAL A 159 -6.48 2.34 -11.23
CA VAL A 159 -7.85 2.27 -11.73
C VAL A 159 -7.88 1.64 -13.12
N ALA A 160 -7.09 2.16 -14.05
CA ALA A 160 -7.11 1.69 -15.43
C ALA A 160 -6.65 0.23 -15.59
N ALA A 161 -5.55 -0.16 -14.99
CA ALA A 161 -5.06 -1.53 -15.06
C ALA A 161 -5.61 -2.43 -13.95
N GLY A 162 -5.67 -1.93 -12.69
CA GLY A 162 -6.02 -2.76 -11.55
C GLY A 162 -7.51 -2.99 -11.35
N ILE A 163 -8.38 -2.05 -11.75
CA ILE A 163 -9.84 -2.17 -11.63
C ILE A 163 -10.48 -2.48 -12.97
N LEU A 164 -10.10 -1.75 -14.03
CA LEU A 164 -10.68 -1.90 -15.36
C LEU A 164 -9.98 -2.95 -16.23
N GLY A 165 -8.88 -3.56 -15.77
CA GLY A 165 -8.17 -4.63 -16.46
C GLY A 165 -7.37 -4.19 -17.69
N ASN A 166 -7.20 -2.87 -17.95
CA ASN A 166 -6.43 -2.39 -19.08
C ASN A 166 -4.92 -2.36 -18.75
N LYS A 167 -4.21 -3.45 -19.07
CA LYS A 167 -2.77 -3.57 -18.86
C LYS A 167 -1.91 -2.62 -19.71
N ASN A 168 -2.47 -2.03 -20.77
CA ASN A 168 -1.77 -1.08 -21.65
C ASN A 168 -1.81 0.34 -21.06
N THR A 169 -1.41 0.50 -19.82
CA THR A 169 -1.30 1.78 -19.12
C THR A 169 0.13 1.98 -18.63
N LEU A 170 0.60 3.22 -18.68
CA LEU A 170 1.92 3.63 -18.24
C LEU A 170 1.82 4.92 -17.42
N SER A 171 2.75 5.12 -16.49
CA SER A 171 2.98 6.41 -15.84
C SER A 171 4.28 6.99 -16.38
N TYR A 172 4.20 8.13 -17.01
CA TYR A 172 5.33 8.90 -17.49
C TYR A 172 5.00 10.39 -17.35
N GLY A 173 5.94 11.20 -16.92
CA GLY A 173 5.72 12.63 -16.74
C GLY A 173 6.99 13.36 -16.31
N PRO A 174 6.94 14.71 -16.28
CA PRO A 174 8.06 15.55 -15.84
C PRO A 174 8.14 15.59 -14.30
N GLY A 175 9.28 16.08 -13.79
CA GLY A 175 9.52 16.34 -12.39
C GLY A 175 10.10 15.17 -11.60
N SER A 176 10.30 15.39 -10.31
CA SER A 176 10.91 14.45 -9.39
C SER A 176 10.00 14.13 -8.22
N LEU A 177 9.80 12.84 -7.94
CA LEU A 177 9.06 12.39 -6.76
C LEU A 177 9.72 12.80 -5.43
N LYS A 178 10.99 13.24 -5.44
CA LYS A 178 11.69 13.69 -4.24
C LYS A 178 11.12 15.00 -3.68
N VAL A 179 10.51 15.81 -4.52
CA VAL A 179 9.89 17.09 -4.13
C VAL A 179 8.38 17.06 -4.15
N ALA A 180 7.78 15.94 -4.60
CA ALA A 180 6.33 15.78 -4.65
C ALA A 180 5.71 15.87 -3.26
N HIS A 181 4.56 16.57 -3.16
CA HIS A 181 3.80 16.81 -1.93
C HIS A 181 4.55 17.61 -0.84
N GLN A 182 5.64 18.29 -1.21
CA GLN A 182 6.34 19.21 -0.32
C GLN A 182 5.80 20.64 -0.45
N ARG A 183 6.06 21.49 0.56
CA ARG A 183 5.59 22.88 0.59
C ARG A 183 6.07 23.68 -0.63
N ASP A 184 7.32 23.43 -1.06
CA ASP A 184 7.96 24.13 -2.16
C ASP A 184 8.15 23.18 -3.36
N GLU A 185 7.12 22.36 -3.65
CA GLU A 185 7.11 21.49 -4.84
C GLU A 185 7.30 22.33 -6.10
N PHE A 186 8.22 21.91 -6.96
CA PHE A 186 8.54 22.59 -8.19
C PHE A 186 8.72 21.64 -9.36
N LEU A 187 8.65 22.18 -10.56
CA LEU A 187 8.90 21.50 -11.80
C LEU A 187 9.92 22.31 -12.63
N GLU A 188 11.00 21.66 -13.06
CA GLU A 188 11.95 22.27 -13.98
C GLU A 188 11.33 22.44 -15.36
N ILE A 189 11.52 23.64 -15.96
CA ILE A 189 10.97 23.96 -17.29
C ILE A 189 11.52 23.00 -18.34
N ASP A 190 12.81 22.66 -18.29
CA ASP A 190 13.45 21.74 -19.20
C ASP A 190 12.82 20.32 -19.15
N ASP A 191 12.39 19.88 -17.98
CA ASP A 191 11.68 18.61 -17.80
C ASP A 191 10.31 18.64 -18.48
N LEU A 192 9.58 19.76 -18.38
CA LEU A 192 8.30 19.95 -19.05
C LEU A 192 8.47 19.95 -20.58
N GLU A 193 9.47 20.68 -21.09
CA GLU A 193 9.78 20.72 -22.51
C GLU A 193 10.20 19.35 -23.05
N ARG A 194 11.05 18.64 -22.31
CA ARG A 194 11.45 17.26 -22.62
C ARG A 194 10.24 16.35 -22.73
N CYS A 195 9.37 16.33 -21.75
CA CYS A 195 8.18 15.49 -21.77
C CYS A 195 7.24 15.87 -22.90
N THR A 196 7.04 17.15 -23.16
CA THR A 196 6.22 17.63 -24.29
C THR A 196 6.74 17.12 -25.63
N LYS A 197 8.07 17.19 -25.85
CA LYS A 197 8.72 16.67 -27.05
C LYS A 197 8.50 15.16 -27.22
N ILE A 198 8.64 14.41 -26.12
CA ILE A 198 8.47 12.96 -26.14
C ILE A 198 7.02 12.57 -26.41
N TYR A 199 6.04 13.25 -25.78
CA TYR A 199 4.61 13.00 -26.04
C TYR A 199 4.23 13.31 -27.50
N ARG A 200 4.75 14.37 -28.10
CA ARG A 200 4.51 14.64 -29.53
C ARG A 200 5.00 13.49 -30.39
N LYS A 201 6.24 13.02 -30.20
CA LYS A 201 6.77 11.87 -30.95
C LYS A 201 5.98 10.59 -30.73
N LEU A 202 5.52 10.37 -29.49
CA LEU A 202 4.66 9.23 -29.16
C LEU A 202 3.35 9.29 -29.94
N LEU A 203 2.69 10.45 -29.99
CA LEU A 203 1.44 10.64 -30.75
C LEU A 203 1.67 10.47 -32.27
N ASP A 204 2.75 11.03 -32.81
CA ASP A 204 3.10 10.88 -34.23
C ASP A 204 3.24 9.39 -34.61
N SER A 205 3.76 8.55 -33.70
CA SER A 205 3.90 7.10 -33.93
C SER A 205 2.56 6.35 -34.04
N PHE A 206 1.45 6.90 -33.53
CA PHE A 206 0.12 6.32 -33.68
C PHE A 206 -0.66 6.87 -34.87
N VAL A 207 -0.34 8.09 -35.33
CA VAL A 207 -1.04 8.73 -36.46
C VAL A 207 -0.45 8.25 -37.78
N LEU A 208 0.83 7.85 -37.78
CA LEU A 208 1.56 7.44 -38.99
C LEU A 208 1.67 5.91 -39.16
N SER A 209 1.10 5.15 -38.26
CA SER A 209 0.99 3.68 -38.29
C SER A 209 -0.40 3.24 -38.77
#